data_0edf4581a74ca3fe114ded18360a255d
#
_entry.id   0edf4581a74ca3fe114ded18360a255d
#
_cell.length_a   1.000
_cell.length_b   1.000
_cell.length_c   1.000
_cell.angle_alpha   90.00
_cell.angle_beta   90.00
_cell.angle_gamma   90.00
#
_symmetry.space_group_name_H-M   'P 1'
#
loop_
_entity.id
_entity.type
_entity.pdbx_description
1 polymer ?
#
loop_
_entity_poly.entity_id
_entity_poly.type
_entity_poly.pdbx_seq_one_letter_code
_entity_poly.pdbx_strand_id
1 'polypeptide(L)'
;MLPFIVKLHIRNTSLGDLSWLPESMNRRADFFLYGKNVVLFVIAVIMILNIIDRILIRNEKAGNVKYLLPLCGYGITVILSTIFSKSKDVALRGMIEQYEGMWILLAYVIVAIYSYIIVQSEKDMECICMTMLTAGILQSVFGIAEILGGEILSTSLFRNIIVGQQYKELAGHMVFGFMGESYQRVSGTLYNSNYAGIYFAMILLLGIFLFVKWDGKKRIYAAVASVLSLICLIGSGSKSAILCMLAVMIWCAAEALFRKQRKQVLYLLAASAVIGCGYFIYDSVFGVHTIQRITESLDLQEKTDKLTDIRVLKDHISIIWDGETYALCMEKEGKSLYPHVFAKDGSELELVSDEKRQICWPETMEGQDIYLQCYYKDGVPYMAVFHNDIRWLFTDVVDDRYTYINIWGKPDEVISAPSVGFKGKEHWFTDRGYIWSRTIPLLKNKILVGSGPDTFMLQFPQNDYVARAAQGYGFFSEIITKPHCMYLQIAVQTGVLSLVFFLCLPIGSGIKYRRNRYRNLKKDGEKQKDHTYVDGIECLIIFYLLTGITNDSMVVLAPLYWVLLGVFMKNVKPALDKVRPVF
;
A
#
# COMPACT_ATOMS: atom_id res chain seq x y z
N MET A 1 -3.18 -12.44 -17.33
CA MET A 1 -3.74 -11.34 -18.18
C MET A 1 -3.85 -10.02 -17.42
N LEU A 2 -4.49 -9.97 -16.23
CA LEU A 2 -4.70 -8.72 -15.49
C LEU A 2 -3.44 -7.84 -15.33
N PRO A 3 -2.24 -8.36 -14.98
CA PRO A 3 -1.06 -7.52 -14.82
C PRO A 3 -0.71 -6.67 -16.05
N PHE A 4 -1.04 -7.14 -17.26
CA PHE A 4 -0.67 -6.50 -18.54
C PHE A 4 -1.64 -5.40 -18.99
N ILE A 5 -2.74 -5.19 -18.29
CA ILE A 5 -3.73 -4.18 -18.68
C ILE A 5 -3.24 -2.81 -18.25
N VAL A 6 -2.91 -1.97 -19.23
CA VAL A 6 -2.54 -0.57 -19.05
C VAL A 6 -3.42 0.25 -19.98
N LYS A 7 -4.26 1.11 -19.41
CA LYS A 7 -5.24 1.90 -20.18
C LYS A 7 -5.54 3.21 -19.49
N LEU A 8 -5.43 4.32 -20.20
CA LEU A 8 -5.80 5.62 -19.66
C LEU A 8 -7.29 5.66 -19.26
N HIS A 9 -7.51 6.04 -18.03
CA HIS A 9 -8.82 6.40 -17.50
C HIS A 9 -8.72 7.74 -16.79
N ILE A 10 -9.58 8.68 -17.16
CA ILE A 10 -9.68 9.99 -16.50
C ILE A 10 -11.00 10.01 -15.75
N ARG A 11 -10.91 10.03 -14.43
CA ARG A 11 -12.08 10.14 -13.57
C ARG A 11 -12.24 11.57 -13.08
N ASN A 12 -13.46 12.10 -13.26
CA ASN A 12 -13.91 13.31 -12.60
C ASN A 12 -14.72 12.87 -11.37
N THR A 13 -14.25 13.19 -10.18
CA THR A 13 -14.93 12.86 -8.93
C THR A 13 -15.10 14.14 -8.14
N SER A 14 -16.33 14.57 -7.90
CA SER A 14 -16.59 15.60 -6.92
C SER A 14 -16.54 14.96 -5.53
N LEU A 15 -15.51 15.27 -4.76
CA LEU A 15 -15.32 14.78 -3.38
C LEU A 15 -15.94 15.73 -2.34
N GLY A 16 -16.70 16.74 -2.82
CA GLY A 16 -17.26 17.78 -1.97
C GLY A 16 -16.28 18.93 -1.70
N ASP A 17 -16.70 19.86 -0.89
CA ASP A 17 -15.93 21.05 -0.51
C ASP A 17 -15.06 20.74 0.72
N LEU A 18 -14.01 19.94 0.49
CA LEU A 18 -13.03 19.62 1.52
C LEU A 18 -11.89 20.65 1.44
N SER A 19 -11.68 21.38 2.52
CA SER A 19 -10.67 22.44 2.61
C SER A 19 -9.27 21.93 2.27
N TRP A 20 -8.89 20.78 2.82
CA TRP A 20 -7.59 20.14 2.62
C TRP A 20 -7.41 19.49 1.25
N LEU A 21 -8.43 19.45 0.40
CA LEU A 21 -8.37 18.78 -0.90
C LEU A 21 -8.07 19.78 -2.02
N PRO A 22 -6.96 19.63 -2.77
CA PRO A 22 -6.71 20.45 -3.94
C PRO A 22 -7.68 20.12 -5.07
N GLU A 23 -8.06 21.13 -5.85
CA GLU A 23 -8.98 20.94 -6.99
C GLU A 23 -8.45 19.95 -8.03
N SER A 24 -7.14 19.87 -8.19
CA SER A 24 -6.47 18.90 -9.07
C SER A 24 -6.79 17.45 -8.76
N MET A 25 -7.19 17.14 -7.51
CA MET A 25 -7.60 15.78 -7.11
C MET A 25 -8.98 15.39 -7.65
N ASN A 26 -9.81 16.35 -8.02
CA ASN A 26 -11.12 16.08 -8.63
C ASN A 26 -11.01 15.48 -10.04
N ARG A 27 -9.88 15.69 -10.72
CA ARG A 27 -9.61 15.14 -12.06
C ARG A 27 -8.24 14.50 -12.10
N ARG A 28 -8.20 13.19 -11.98
CA ARG A 28 -6.95 12.42 -12.06
C ARG A 28 -6.99 11.37 -13.16
N ALA A 29 -5.84 11.21 -13.81
CA ALA A 29 -5.59 10.16 -14.77
C ALA A 29 -5.04 8.92 -14.06
N ASP A 30 -5.57 7.76 -14.39
CA ASP A 30 -5.03 6.46 -14.03
C ASP A 30 -4.71 5.65 -15.27
N PHE A 31 -3.65 4.86 -15.23
CA PHE A 31 -3.23 4.00 -16.32
C PHE A 31 -3.24 2.52 -15.94
N PHE A 32 -3.06 2.22 -14.65
CA PHE A 32 -2.67 0.90 -14.20
C PHE A 32 -3.74 0.17 -13.39
N LEU A 33 -4.68 0.87 -12.77
CA LEU A 33 -5.57 0.28 -11.77
C LEU A 33 -7.00 0.12 -12.27
N TYR A 34 -7.62 1.19 -12.75
CA TYR A 34 -9.02 1.18 -13.15
C TYR A 34 -9.31 0.14 -14.23
N GLY A 35 -8.49 0.09 -15.28
CA GLY A 35 -8.68 -0.88 -16.37
C GLY A 35 -8.58 -2.34 -15.89
N LYS A 36 -7.65 -2.63 -14.95
CA LYS A 36 -7.54 -3.95 -14.32
C LYS A 36 -8.77 -4.29 -13.49
N ASN A 37 -9.31 -3.33 -12.74
CA ASN A 37 -10.51 -3.51 -11.93
C ASN A 37 -11.74 -3.82 -12.78
N VAL A 38 -11.94 -3.09 -13.88
CA VAL A 38 -13.05 -3.35 -14.81
C VAL A 38 -12.96 -4.78 -15.37
N VAL A 39 -11.78 -5.19 -15.85
CA VAL A 39 -11.60 -6.55 -16.40
C VAL A 39 -11.78 -7.61 -15.31
N LEU A 40 -11.27 -7.38 -14.10
CA LEU A 40 -11.48 -8.29 -12.98
C LEU A 40 -12.97 -8.46 -12.65
N PHE A 41 -13.73 -7.36 -12.64
CA PHE A 41 -15.18 -7.42 -12.42
C PHE A 41 -15.89 -8.27 -13.49
N VAL A 42 -15.56 -8.06 -14.76
CA VAL A 42 -16.12 -8.86 -15.87
C VAL A 42 -15.75 -10.34 -15.72
N ILE A 43 -14.49 -10.64 -15.39
CA ILE A 43 -14.04 -12.02 -15.11
C ILE A 43 -14.83 -12.62 -13.95
N ALA A 44 -15.05 -11.89 -12.87
CA ALA A 44 -15.83 -12.37 -11.72
C ALA A 44 -17.29 -12.68 -12.10
N VAL A 45 -17.92 -11.88 -12.95
CA VAL A 45 -19.26 -12.19 -13.48
C VAL A 45 -19.25 -13.48 -14.30
N ILE A 46 -18.28 -13.67 -15.19
CA ILE A 46 -18.12 -14.91 -15.95
C ILE A 46 -17.91 -16.12 -15.02
N MET A 47 -17.10 -15.95 -13.97
CA MET A 47 -16.88 -16.99 -12.95
C MET A 47 -18.17 -17.37 -12.22
N ILE A 48 -19.02 -16.39 -11.87
CA ILE A 48 -20.34 -16.66 -11.26
C ILE A 48 -21.20 -17.48 -12.21
N LEU A 49 -21.32 -17.07 -13.48
CA LEU A 49 -22.12 -17.80 -14.47
C LEU A 49 -21.61 -19.23 -14.64
N ASN A 50 -20.29 -19.44 -14.65
CA ASN A 50 -19.71 -20.78 -14.72
C ASN A 50 -19.98 -21.61 -13.44
N ILE A 51 -19.95 -21.02 -12.25
CA ILE A 51 -20.32 -21.70 -11.00
C ILE A 51 -21.79 -22.12 -11.06
N ILE A 52 -22.69 -21.27 -11.52
CA ILE A 52 -24.11 -21.54 -11.67
C ILE A 52 -24.33 -22.71 -12.65
N ASP A 53 -23.71 -22.69 -13.84
CA ASP A 53 -23.77 -23.76 -14.82
C ASP A 53 -23.35 -25.10 -14.21
N ARG A 54 -22.21 -25.14 -13.52
CA ARG A 54 -21.67 -26.36 -12.93
C ARG A 54 -22.55 -26.93 -11.82
N ILE A 55 -23.04 -26.08 -10.91
CA ILE A 55 -23.79 -26.52 -9.74
C ILE A 55 -25.23 -26.82 -10.10
N LEU A 56 -25.93 -25.94 -10.84
CA LEU A 56 -27.37 -26.07 -11.11
C LEU A 56 -27.68 -26.89 -12.36
N ILE A 57 -26.84 -26.81 -13.41
CA ILE A 57 -27.10 -27.49 -14.68
C ILE A 57 -26.41 -28.84 -14.71
N ARG A 58 -25.12 -28.91 -14.34
CA ARG A 58 -24.34 -30.15 -14.37
C ARG A 58 -24.38 -30.95 -13.08
N ASN A 59 -25.05 -30.46 -12.03
CA ASN A 59 -25.13 -31.07 -10.71
C ASN A 59 -23.77 -31.47 -10.11
N GLU A 60 -22.70 -30.70 -10.40
CA GLU A 60 -21.38 -30.94 -9.85
C GLU A 60 -21.36 -30.56 -8.35
N LYS A 61 -20.74 -31.42 -7.53
CA LYS A 61 -20.62 -31.15 -6.08
C LYS A 61 -19.60 -30.02 -5.81
N ALA A 62 -20.08 -28.92 -5.23
CA ALA A 62 -19.24 -27.76 -4.86
C ALA A 62 -18.16 -28.05 -3.79
N GLY A 63 -18.11 -29.28 -3.26
CA GLY A 63 -17.24 -29.62 -2.13
C GLY A 63 -17.85 -29.23 -0.78
N ASN A 64 -17.03 -29.17 0.27
CA ASN A 64 -17.52 -28.83 1.61
C ASN A 64 -17.63 -27.31 1.78
N VAL A 65 -18.82 -26.76 1.61
CA VAL A 65 -19.14 -25.32 1.65
C VAL A 65 -18.80 -24.68 3.01
N LYS A 66 -18.73 -25.46 4.09
CA LYS A 66 -18.41 -24.95 5.45
C LYS A 66 -17.06 -24.21 5.50
N TYR A 67 -16.09 -24.58 4.64
CA TYR A 67 -14.81 -23.89 4.56
C TYR A 67 -14.89 -22.49 3.92
N LEU A 68 -15.99 -22.21 3.21
CA LEU A 68 -16.22 -20.91 2.59
C LEU A 68 -16.91 -19.90 3.54
N LEU A 69 -17.40 -20.35 4.72
CA LEU A 69 -18.12 -19.48 5.66
C LEU A 69 -17.34 -18.21 6.05
N PRO A 70 -16.04 -18.24 6.41
CA PRO A 70 -15.31 -17.01 6.71
C PRO A 70 -15.19 -16.09 5.49
N LEU A 71 -15.10 -16.66 4.28
CA LEU A 71 -15.07 -15.92 3.03
C LEU A 71 -16.40 -15.20 2.75
N CYS A 72 -17.52 -15.89 3.01
CA CYS A 72 -18.85 -15.28 2.96
C CYS A 72 -19.00 -14.18 4.04
N GLY A 73 -18.48 -14.44 5.25
CA GLY A 73 -18.44 -13.44 6.34
C GLY A 73 -17.71 -12.17 5.93
N TYR A 74 -16.53 -12.31 5.30
CA TYR A 74 -15.80 -11.18 4.73
C TYR A 74 -16.63 -10.42 3.68
N GLY A 75 -17.26 -11.13 2.73
CA GLY A 75 -18.12 -10.51 1.72
C GLY A 75 -19.32 -9.76 2.33
N ILE A 76 -19.95 -10.33 3.37
CA ILE A 76 -21.06 -9.69 4.08
C ILE A 76 -20.60 -8.40 4.77
N THR A 77 -19.44 -8.41 5.45
CA THR A 77 -18.91 -7.20 6.10
C THR A 77 -18.54 -6.11 5.09
N VAL A 78 -18.05 -6.47 3.89
CA VAL A 78 -17.83 -5.54 2.77
C VAL A 78 -19.15 -4.88 2.34
N ILE A 79 -20.22 -5.65 2.18
CA ILE A 79 -21.55 -5.13 1.80
C ILE A 79 -22.08 -4.21 2.91
N LEU A 80 -22.05 -4.66 4.16
CA LEU A 80 -22.53 -3.86 5.29
C LEU A 80 -21.76 -2.55 5.43
N SER A 81 -20.43 -2.58 5.31
CA SER A 81 -19.62 -1.35 5.40
C SER A 81 -19.94 -0.36 4.27
N THR A 82 -20.33 -0.85 3.09
CA THR A 82 -20.78 0.00 1.98
C THR A 82 -22.15 0.61 2.25
N ILE A 83 -23.11 -0.18 2.77
CA ILE A 83 -24.47 0.30 3.08
C ILE A 83 -24.42 1.41 4.13
N PHE A 84 -23.60 1.23 5.16
CA PHE A 84 -23.46 2.18 6.28
C PHE A 84 -22.42 3.28 6.02
N SER A 85 -21.76 3.28 4.86
CA SER A 85 -20.81 4.33 4.50
C SER A 85 -21.47 5.70 4.34
N LYS A 86 -20.83 6.74 4.86
CA LYS A 86 -21.21 8.14 4.59
C LYS A 86 -20.89 8.54 3.13
N SER A 87 -19.86 7.95 2.53
CA SER A 87 -19.39 8.21 1.16
C SER A 87 -19.72 7.04 0.25
N LYS A 88 -21.01 6.82 0.00
CA LYS A 88 -21.53 5.64 -0.72
C LYS A 88 -20.99 5.49 -2.14
N ASP A 89 -20.83 6.58 -2.89
CA ASP A 89 -20.28 6.51 -4.26
C ASP A 89 -18.84 6.01 -4.26
N VAL A 90 -18.01 6.52 -3.34
CA VAL A 90 -16.64 6.04 -3.14
C VAL A 90 -16.63 4.58 -2.69
N ALA A 91 -17.45 4.21 -1.71
CA ALA A 91 -17.51 2.84 -1.21
C ALA A 91 -17.96 1.83 -2.28
N LEU A 92 -18.82 2.22 -3.21
CA LEU A 92 -19.27 1.37 -4.32
C LEU A 92 -18.22 1.24 -5.43
N ARG A 93 -17.62 2.36 -5.85
CA ARG A 93 -16.80 2.46 -7.06
C ARG A 93 -15.30 2.52 -6.80
N GLY A 94 -14.90 2.77 -5.56
CA GLY A 94 -13.51 3.01 -5.14
C GLY A 94 -13.07 4.45 -5.34
N MET A 95 -11.97 4.82 -4.67
CA MET A 95 -11.29 6.11 -4.75
C MET A 95 -10.21 6.07 -5.85
N ILE A 96 -9.81 7.25 -6.31
CA ILE A 96 -8.60 7.40 -7.12
C ILE A 96 -7.39 6.79 -6.40
N GLU A 97 -6.44 6.25 -7.17
CA GLU A 97 -5.24 5.51 -6.75
C GLU A 97 -5.45 4.07 -6.25
N GLN A 98 -6.68 3.59 -6.05
CA GLN A 98 -6.95 2.18 -5.75
C GLN A 98 -8.10 1.62 -6.59
N TYR A 99 -9.23 2.34 -6.66
CA TYR A 99 -10.46 1.90 -7.33
C TYR A 99 -10.99 0.55 -6.81
N GLU A 100 -10.71 0.23 -5.53
CA GLU A 100 -11.11 -1.02 -4.88
C GLU A 100 -12.39 -0.85 -4.06
N GLY A 101 -13.46 -0.38 -4.71
CA GLY A 101 -14.79 -0.32 -4.11
C GLY A 101 -15.40 -1.72 -3.86
N MET A 102 -16.62 -1.74 -3.32
CA MET A 102 -17.35 -2.96 -2.97
C MET A 102 -17.32 -4.03 -4.06
N TRP A 103 -17.55 -3.65 -5.31
CA TRP A 103 -17.61 -4.60 -6.41
C TRP A 103 -16.30 -5.35 -6.65
N ILE A 104 -15.17 -4.69 -6.42
CA ILE A 104 -13.86 -5.29 -6.61
C ILE A 104 -13.50 -6.20 -5.43
N LEU A 105 -13.82 -5.77 -4.20
CA LEU A 105 -13.62 -6.65 -3.03
C LEU A 105 -14.49 -7.91 -3.11
N LEU A 106 -15.73 -7.80 -3.60
CA LEU A 106 -16.59 -8.97 -3.86
C LEU A 106 -16.05 -9.81 -5.01
N ALA A 107 -15.47 -9.22 -6.05
CA ALA A 107 -14.82 -9.95 -7.13
C ALA A 107 -13.65 -10.81 -6.60
N TYR A 108 -12.87 -10.31 -5.63
CA TYR A 108 -11.84 -11.13 -4.97
C TYR A 108 -12.42 -12.35 -4.25
N VAL A 109 -13.52 -12.17 -3.53
CA VAL A 109 -14.25 -13.28 -2.88
C VAL A 109 -14.68 -14.33 -3.91
N ILE A 110 -15.23 -13.89 -5.04
CA ILE A 110 -15.69 -14.76 -6.13
C ILE A 110 -14.51 -15.52 -6.74
N VAL A 111 -13.38 -14.84 -6.98
CA VAL A 111 -12.15 -15.46 -7.50
C VAL A 111 -11.67 -16.59 -6.58
N ALA A 112 -11.70 -16.38 -5.26
CA ALA A 112 -11.30 -17.42 -4.30
C ALA A 112 -12.29 -18.60 -4.29
N ILE A 113 -13.59 -18.32 -4.29
CA ILE A 113 -14.64 -19.37 -4.37
C ILE A 113 -14.49 -20.17 -5.65
N TYR A 114 -14.33 -19.50 -6.78
CA TYR A 114 -14.15 -20.13 -8.08
C TYR A 114 -12.92 -21.05 -8.09
N SER A 115 -11.78 -20.55 -7.62
CA SER A 115 -10.54 -21.33 -7.54
C SER A 115 -10.69 -22.54 -6.62
N TYR A 116 -11.40 -22.40 -5.49
CA TYR A 116 -11.72 -23.51 -4.59
C TYR A 116 -12.58 -24.59 -5.26
N ILE A 117 -13.52 -24.22 -6.12
CA ILE A 117 -14.43 -25.16 -6.79
C ILE A 117 -13.73 -25.85 -7.97
N ILE A 118 -13.03 -25.08 -8.82
CA ILE A 118 -12.50 -25.53 -10.11
C ILE A 118 -11.27 -26.40 -9.98
N VAL A 119 -10.34 -26.05 -9.08
CA VAL A 119 -9.06 -26.77 -8.94
C VAL A 119 -9.30 -28.10 -8.25
N GLN A 120 -9.21 -29.21 -9.00
CA GLN A 120 -9.51 -30.55 -8.51
C GLN A 120 -8.31 -31.50 -8.56
N SER A 121 -7.32 -31.21 -9.38
CA SER A 121 -6.20 -32.10 -9.66
C SER A 121 -4.84 -31.41 -9.55
N GLU A 122 -3.77 -32.20 -9.46
CA GLU A 122 -2.40 -31.66 -9.55
C GLU A 122 -2.13 -31.02 -10.92
N LYS A 123 -2.78 -31.48 -12.00
CA LYS A 123 -2.66 -30.86 -13.33
C LYS A 123 -3.24 -29.44 -13.35
N ASP A 124 -4.33 -29.20 -12.63
CA ASP A 124 -4.92 -27.86 -12.52
C ASP A 124 -3.95 -26.90 -11.77
N MET A 125 -3.34 -27.39 -10.69
CA MET A 125 -2.32 -26.63 -9.96
C MET A 125 -1.09 -26.36 -10.84
N GLU A 126 -0.64 -27.35 -11.59
CA GLU A 126 0.45 -27.19 -12.55
C GLU A 126 0.13 -26.13 -13.61
N CYS A 127 -1.09 -26.13 -14.14
CA CYS A 127 -1.55 -25.13 -15.11
C CYS A 127 -1.52 -23.71 -14.53
N ILE A 128 -1.98 -23.53 -13.31
CA ILE A 128 -1.90 -22.23 -12.60
C ILE A 128 -0.45 -21.81 -12.43
N CYS A 129 0.42 -22.71 -11.95
CA CYS A 129 1.83 -22.41 -11.75
C CYS A 129 2.54 -22.07 -13.07
N MET A 130 2.28 -22.83 -14.14
CA MET A 130 2.81 -22.52 -15.48
C MET A 130 2.36 -21.15 -15.98
N THR A 131 1.07 -20.82 -15.80
CA THR A 131 0.52 -19.52 -16.18
C THR A 131 1.17 -18.38 -15.39
N MET A 132 1.42 -18.56 -14.08
CA MET A 132 2.13 -17.58 -13.26
C MET A 132 3.56 -17.38 -13.74
N LEU A 133 4.33 -18.45 -13.98
CA LEU A 133 5.70 -18.34 -14.51
C LEU A 133 5.75 -17.68 -15.89
N THR A 134 4.80 -18.03 -16.79
CA THR A 134 4.69 -17.39 -18.11
C THR A 134 4.44 -15.90 -17.98
N ALA A 135 3.49 -15.51 -17.12
CA ALA A 135 3.23 -14.10 -16.87
C ALA A 135 4.45 -13.40 -16.25
N GLY A 136 5.18 -14.08 -15.35
CA GLY A 136 6.43 -13.58 -14.80
C GLY A 136 7.52 -13.32 -15.85
N ILE A 137 7.74 -14.26 -16.76
CA ILE A 137 8.68 -14.10 -17.89
C ILE A 137 8.28 -12.91 -18.76
N LEU A 138 7.00 -12.81 -19.12
CA LEU A 138 6.50 -11.70 -19.94
C LEU A 138 6.63 -10.35 -19.23
N GLN A 139 6.36 -10.27 -17.92
CA GLN A 139 6.59 -9.05 -17.13
C GLN A 139 8.07 -8.69 -17.02
N SER A 140 8.94 -9.70 -16.98
CA SER A 140 10.39 -9.46 -16.94
C SER A 140 10.91 -8.79 -18.21
N VAL A 141 10.24 -8.94 -19.36
CA VAL A 141 10.60 -8.23 -20.59
C VAL A 141 10.47 -6.71 -20.39
N PHE A 142 9.39 -6.25 -19.75
CA PHE A 142 9.21 -4.84 -19.41
C PHE A 142 10.26 -4.38 -18.41
N GLY A 143 10.46 -5.14 -17.33
CA GLY A 143 11.42 -4.77 -16.30
C GLY A 143 12.88 -4.75 -16.78
N ILE A 144 13.28 -5.68 -17.63
CA ILE A 144 14.63 -5.69 -18.21
C ILE A 144 14.81 -4.51 -19.16
N ALA A 145 13.79 -4.16 -19.95
CA ALA A 145 13.85 -2.98 -20.80
C ALA A 145 14.06 -1.71 -19.96
N GLU A 146 13.34 -1.56 -18.84
CA GLU A 146 13.53 -0.44 -17.91
C GLU A 146 14.95 -0.40 -17.34
N ILE A 147 15.53 -1.55 -16.92
CA ILE A 147 16.92 -1.64 -16.44
C ILE A 147 17.92 -1.18 -17.51
N LEU A 148 17.65 -1.48 -18.78
CA LEU A 148 18.49 -1.08 -19.92
C LEU A 148 18.23 0.37 -20.39
N GLY A 149 17.44 1.14 -19.67
CA GLY A 149 17.12 2.54 -19.98
C GLY A 149 16.03 2.72 -21.04
N GLY A 150 15.32 1.63 -21.44
CA GLY A 150 14.22 1.66 -22.38
C GLY A 150 12.85 1.56 -21.69
N GLU A 151 11.90 2.35 -22.13
CA GLU A 151 10.51 2.26 -21.67
C GLU A 151 9.60 1.73 -22.78
N ILE A 152 9.24 0.44 -22.73
CA ILE A 152 8.35 -0.18 -23.73
C ILE A 152 7.01 0.54 -23.79
N LEU A 153 6.43 0.92 -22.64
CA LEU A 153 5.14 1.62 -22.57
C LEU A 153 5.18 3.01 -23.20
N SER A 154 6.34 3.64 -23.26
CA SER A 154 6.55 4.96 -23.85
C SER A 154 6.78 4.92 -25.35
N THR A 155 6.84 3.74 -25.98
CA THR A 155 6.92 3.62 -27.45
C THR A 155 5.63 4.09 -28.12
N SER A 156 5.72 4.59 -29.36
CA SER A 156 4.56 5.13 -30.11
C SER A 156 3.41 4.11 -30.23
N LEU A 157 3.76 2.82 -30.40
CA LEU A 157 2.78 1.74 -30.49
C LEU A 157 1.98 1.61 -29.19
N PHE A 158 2.67 1.48 -28.05
CA PHE A 158 2.01 1.29 -26.74
C PHE A 158 1.29 2.54 -26.30
N ARG A 159 1.85 3.74 -26.48
CA ARG A 159 1.17 5.00 -26.18
C ARG A 159 -0.20 5.11 -26.89
N ASN A 160 -0.24 4.77 -28.17
CA ASN A 160 -1.50 4.83 -28.94
C ASN A 160 -2.54 3.83 -28.41
N ILE A 161 -2.11 2.64 -27.97
CA ILE A 161 -3.01 1.64 -27.38
C ILE A 161 -3.50 2.08 -26.00
N ILE A 162 -2.60 2.61 -25.16
CA ILE A 162 -2.88 3.01 -23.78
C ILE A 162 -3.81 4.22 -23.74
N VAL A 163 -3.50 5.26 -24.50
CA VAL A 163 -4.20 6.54 -24.46
C VAL A 163 -5.51 6.48 -25.24
N GLY A 164 -5.55 5.72 -26.32
CA GLY A 164 -6.70 5.66 -27.23
C GLY A 164 -6.85 6.92 -28.08
N GLN A 165 -7.76 6.87 -29.04
CA GLN A 165 -7.94 7.96 -30.02
C GLN A 165 -8.45 9.27 -29.39
N GLN A 166 -9.25 9.17 -28.32
CA GLN A 166 -9.89 10.32 -27.66
C GLN A 166 -8.87 11.31 -27.06
N TYR A 167 -7.68 10.83 -26.67
CA TYR A 167 -6.64 11.64 -26.00
C TYR A 167 -5.32 11.63 -26.77
N LYS A 168 -5.35 11.44 -28.09
CA LYS A 168 -4.17 11.28 -28.93
C LYS A 168 -3.16 12.44 -28.80
N GLU A 169 -3.64 13.66 -28.60
CA GLU A 169 -2.79 14.83 -28.39
C GLU A 169 -1.96 14.76 -27.10
N LEU A 170 -2.50 14.12 -26.04
CA LEU A 170 -1.77 13.89 -24.80
C LEU A 170 -0.68 12.82 -24.92
N ALA A 171 -0.80 11.92 -25.88
CA ALA A 171 0.12 10.78 -26.03
C ALA A 171 1.58 11.21 -26.23
N GLY A 172 1.82 12.35 -26.89
CA GLY A 172 3.17 12.88 -27.15
C GLY A 172 3.92 13.34 -25.88
N HIS A 173 3.19 13.70 -24.84
CA HIS A 173 3.73 14.29 -23.60
C HIS A 173 3.75 13.31 -22.41
N MET A 174 3.32 12.06 -22.61
CA MET A 174 3.23 11.08 -21.52
C MET A 174 4.54 10.32 -21.33
N VAL A 175 4.96 10.27 -20.10
CA VAL A 175 6.10 9.47 -19.61
C VAL A 175 5.58 8.56 -18.51
N PHE A 176 5.89 7.27 -18.59
CA PHE A 176 5.37 6.25 -17.69
C PHE A 176 6.36 5.82 -16.59
N GLY A 177 7.59 6.33 -16.60
CA GLY A 177 8.61 6.01 -15.59
C GLY A 177 8.57 6.93 -14.37
N PHE A 178 9.15 6.48 -13.28
CA PHE A 178 9.45 7.34 -12.12
C PHE A 178 10.60 8.30 -12.49
N MET A 179 10.26 9.43 -13.10
CA MET A 179 11.22 10.49 -13.35
C MET A 179 11.48 11.28 -12.07
N GLY A 180 12.70 11.30 -11.62
CA GLY A 180 13.15 12.14 -10.49
C GLY A 180 14.18 11.50 -9.59
N GLU A 181 14.40 10.19 -9.68
CA GLU A 181 15.51 9.52 -8.98
C GLU A 181 16.69 9.32 -9.93
N SER A 182 17.90 9.35 -9.39
CA SER A 182 19.17 9.19 -10.13
C SER A 182 19.31 7.81 -10.80
N TYR A 183 18.33 6.91 -10.63
CA TYR A 183 18.27 5.58 -11.25
C TYR A 183 16.82 5.17 -11.49
N GLN A 184 16.59 4.48 -12.60
CA GLN A 184 15.27 4.01 -12.99
C GLN A 184 14.95 2.70 -12.26
N ARG A 185 13.84 2.67 -11.53
CA ARG A 185 13.37 1.46 -10.85
C ARG A 185 12.40 0.67 -11.73
N VAL A 186 12.50 -0.66 -11.67
CA VAL A 186 11.57 -1.54 -12.36
C VAL A 186 10.17 -1.42 -11.78
N SER A 187 9.22 -1.04 -12.62
CA SER A 187 7.79 -0.98 -12.33
C SER A 187 6.94 -1.78 -13.34
N GLY A 188 7.38 -1.86 -14.58
CA GLY A 188 6.70 -2.55 -15.68
C GLY A 188 5.26 -2.06 -15.84
N THR A 189 4.33 -3.00 -15.91
CA THR A 189 2.90 -2.73 -15.96
C THR A 189 2.21 -2.83 -14.57
N LEU A 190 2.98 -2.83 -13.46
CA LEU A 190 2.52 -3.17 -12.11
C LEU A 190 2.32 -1.95 -11.19
N TYR A 191 2.07 -0.77 -11.77
CA TYR A 191 1.76 0.47 -11.05
C TYR A 191 2.98 1.17 -10.45
N ASN A 192 3.74 0.51 -9.58
CA ASN A 192 4.98 1.05 -9.01
C ASN A 192 6.00 -0.05 -8.66
N SER A 193 7.22 0.37 -8.34
CA SER A 193 8.35 -0.52 -8.08
C SER A 193 8.14 -1.44 -6.86
N ASN A 194 7.41 -1.01 -5.82
CA ASN A 194 7.17 -1.86 -4.66
C ASN A 194 6.28 -3.06 -5.03
N TYR A 195 5.18 -2.83 -5.77
CA TYR A 195 4.30 -3.91 -6.22
C TYR A 195 4.99 -4.80 -7.26
N ALA A 196 5.83 -4.22 -8.14
CA ALA A 196 6.66 -4.99 -9.06
C ALA A 196 7.61 -5.92 -8.29
N GLY A 197 8.29 -5.42 -7.26
CA GLY A 197 9.16 -6.21 -6.41
C GLY A 197 8.42 -7.37 -5.74
N ILE A 198 7.24 -7.14 -5.18
CA ILE A 198 6.39 -8.19 -4.57
C ILE A 198 5.99 -9.24 -5.62
N TYR A 199 5.57 -8.80 -6.81
CA TYR A 199 5.20 -9.69 -7.91
C TYR A 199 6.37 -10.60 -8.31
N PHE A 200 7.54 -10.02 -8.60
CA PHE A 200 8.72 -10.79 -9.00
C PHE A 200 9.24 -11.71 -7.89
N ALA A 201 9.14 -11.30 -6.62
CA ALA A 201 9.46 -12.18 -5.49
C ALA A 201 8.50 -13.38 -5.41
N MET A 202 7.20 -13.21 -5.68
CA MET A 202 6.24 -14.32 -5.76
C MET A 202 6.59 -15.29 -6.89
N ILE A 203 6.94 -14.78 -8.08
CA ILE A 203 7.34 -15.63 -9.22
C ILE A 203 8.66 -16.36 -8.93
N LEU A 204 9.63 -15.68 -8.33
CA LEU A 204 10.91 -16.27 -7.94
C LEU A 204 10.73 -17.40 -6.92
N LEU A 205 9.96 -17.16 -5.84
CA LEU A 205 9.64 -18.19 -4.84
C LEU A 205 8.98 -19.39 -5.48
N LEU A 206 7.95 -19.17 -6.30
CA LEU A 206 7.28 -20.25 -7.04
C LEU A 206 8.24 -21.01 -7.92
N GLY A 207 9.09 -20.31 -8.68
CA GLY A 207 10.08 -20.89 -9.57
C GLY A 207 11.07 -21.79 -8.83
N ILE A 208 11.54 -21.39 -7.64
CA ILE A 208 12.43 -22.21 -6.80
C ILE A 208 11.75 -23.53 -6.41
N PHE A 209 10.49 -23.50 -5.96
CA PHE A 209 9.74 -24.71 -5.62
C PHE A 209 9.55 -25.63 -6.82
N LEU A 210 9.23 -25.07 -7.96
CA LEU A 210 9.00 -25.83 -9.19
C LEU A 210 10.28 -26.35 -9.82
N PHE A 211 11.41 -25.65 -9.67
CA PHE A 211 12.73 -26.12 -10.08
C PHE A 211 13.13 -27.41 -9.35
N VAL A 212 12.73 -27.54 -8.07
CA VAL A 212 12.98 -28.75 -7.30
C VAL A 212 12.03 -29.89 -7.70
N LYS A 213 10.75 -29.53 -8.04
CA LYS A 213 9.71 -30.52 -8.35
C LYS A 213 9.80 -31.06 -9.78
N TRP A 214 10.07 -30.19 -10.75
CA TRP A 214 10.02 -30.51 -12.17
C TRP A 214 11.33 -31.06 -12.70
N ASP A 215 11.24 -31.83 -13.79
CA ASP A 215 12.38 -32.37 -14.50
C ASP A 215 12.40 -31.93 -15.97
N GLY A 216 13.53 -32.15 -16.65
CA GLY A 216 13.70 -31.87 -18.07
C GLY A 216 13.40 -30.41 -18.46
N LYS A 217 12.65 -30.21 -19.54
CA LYS A 217 12.35 -28.88 -20.08
C LYS A 217 11.56 -27.99 -19.12
N LYS A 218 10.66 -28.56 -18.29
CA LYS A 218 9.90 -27.79 -17.28
C LYS A 218 10.81 -27.22 -16.20
N ARG A 219 11.83 -27.98 -15.78
CA ARG A 219 12.83 -27.50 -14.81
C ARG A 219 13.63 -26.32 -15.35
N ILE A 220 14.04 -26.38 -16.62
CA ILE A 220 14.73 -25.27 -17.28
C ILE A 220 13.82 -24.05 -17.35
N TYR A 221 12.55 -24.25 -17.68
CA TYR A 221 11.56 -23.17 -17.71
C TYR A 221 11.39 -22.47 -16.37
N ALA A 222 11.30 -23.24 -15.27
CA ALA A 222 11.25 -22.69 -13.92
C ALA A 222 12.54 -21.92 -13.57
N ALA A 223 13.71 -22.43 -13.96
CA ALA A 223 14.99 -21.74 -13.77
C ALA A 223 15.05 -20.40 -14.51
N VAL A 224 14.64 -20.36 -15.78
CA VAL A 224 14.60 -19.12 -16.58
C VAL A 224 13.68 -18.09 -15.94
N ALA A 225 12.45 -18.48 -15.56
CA ALA A 225 11.51 -17.59 -14.88
C ALA A 225 12.08 -17.05 -13.57
N SER A 226 12.79 -17.90 -12.79
CA SER A 226 13.43 -17.50 -11.53
C SER A 226 14.54 -16.49 -11.73
N VAL A 227 15.42 -16.71 -12.70
CA VAL A 227 16.56 -15.81 -12.99
C VAL A 227 16.05 -14.45 -13.48
N LEU A 228 15.11 -14.42 -14.42
CA LEU A 228 14.54 -13.17 -14.93
C LEU A 228 13.81 -12.40 -13.82
N SER A 229 13.05 -13.11 -12.99
CA SER A 229 12.36 -12.49 -11.85
C SER A 229 13.32 -11.97 -10.79
N LEU A 230 14.45 -12.64 -10.55
CA LEU A 230 15.49 -12.17 -9.63
C LEU A 230 16.10 -10.85 -10.11
N ILE A 231 16.44 -10.75 -11.40
CA ILE A 231 16.98 -9.53 -12.00
C ILE A 231 15.99 -8.37 -11.82
N CYS A 232 14.70 -8.60 -12.13
CA CYS A 232 13.67 -7.56 -12.00
C CYS A 232 13.34 -7.23 -10.55
N LEU A 233 13.40 -8.20 -9.63
CA LEU A 233 13.22 -7.95 -8.20
C LEU A 233 14.32 -7.03 -7.66
N ILE A 234 15.57 -7.30 -8.00
CA ILE A 234 16.70 -6.45 -7.63
C ILE A 234 16.53 -5.06 -8.25
N GLY A 235 16.25 -4.97 -9.54
CA GLY A 235 16.02 -3.71 -10.25
C GLY A 235 14.81 -2.91 -9.75
N SER A 236 13.85 -3.55 -9.05
CA SER A 236 12.75 -2.83 -8.42
C SER A 236 13.17 -2.01 -7.21
N GLY A 237 14.27 -2.36 -6.55
CA GLY A 237 14.73 -1.73 -5.31
C GLY A 237 13.74 -1.89 -4.14
N SER A 238 12.77 -2.81 -4.20
CA SER A 238 11.75 -3.01 -3.18
C SER A 238 12.32 -3.71 -1.95
N LYS A 239 12.67 -2.93 -0.92
CA LYS A 239 13.23 -3.43 0.34
C LYS A 239 12.27 -4.39 1.06
N SER A 240 10.98 -4.03 1.11
CA SER A 240 9.96 -4.84 1.77
C SER A 240 9.79 -6.22 1.10
N ALA A 241 9.78 -6.28 -0.23
CA ALA A 241 9.69 -7.54 -0.96
C ALA A 241 10.87 -8.46 -0.68
N ILE A 242 12.10 -7.92 -0.68
CA ILE A 242 13.32 -8.70 -0.42
C ILE A 242 13.37 -9.20 1.02
N LEU A 243 13.09 -8.34 2.01
CA LEU A 243 13.10 -8.72 3.42
C LEU A 243 12.04 -9.78 3.74
N CYS A 244 10.81 -9.60 3.25
CA CYS A 244 9.74 -10.59 3.44
C CYS A 244 10.06 -11.91 2.75
N MET A 245 10.67 -11.87 1.56
CA MET A 245 11.07 -13.07 0.83
C MET A 245 12.16 -13.83 1.60
N LEU A 246 13.19 -13.16 2.09
CA LEU A 246 14.23 -13.78 2.90
C LEU A 246 13.65 -14.40 4.18
N ALA A 247 12.73 -13.73 4.86
CA ALA A 247 12.05 -14.26 6.04
C ALA A 247 11.27 -15.55 5.72
N VAL A 248 10.55 -15.60 4.59
CA VAL A 248 9.83 -16.80 4.13
C VAL A 248 10.82 -17.91 3.76
N MET A 249 11.93 -17.60 3.11
CA MET A 249 12.93 -18.60 2.74
C MET A 249 13.61 -19.22 3.97
N ILE A 250 13.93 -18.41 4.98
CA ILE A 250 14.45 -18.89 6.28
C ILE A 250 13.42 -19.81 6.94
N TRP A 251 12.17 -19.41 6.96
CA TRP A 251 11.09 -20.22 7.50
C TRP A 251 10.91 -21.56 6.72
N CYS A 252 10.95 -21.55 5.38
CA CYS A 252 10.91 -22.75 4.56
C CYS A 252 12.13 -23.66 4.79
N ALA A 253 13.31 -23.07 4.98
CA ALA A 253 14.53 -23.81 5.29
C ALA A 253 14.43 -24.52 6.65
N ALA A 254 13.91 -23.82 7.68
CA ALA A 254 13.66 -24.41 8.99
C ALA A 254 12.68 -25.58 8.90
N GLU A 255 11.57 -25.42 8.17
CA GLU A 255 10.62 -26.52 7.92
C GLU A 255 11.24 -27.71 7.18
N ALA A 256 12.05 -27.45 6.15
CA ALA A 256 12.75 -28.49 5.40
C ALA A 256 13.78 -29.25 6.29
N LEU A 257 14.43 -28.55 7.24
CA LEU A 257 15.29 -29.17 8.26
C LEU A 257 14.52 -30.12 9.17
N PHE A 258 13.37 -29.68 9.70
CA PHE A 258 12.49 -30.54 10.51
C PHE A 258 12.04 -31.78 9.74
N ARG A 259 11.86 -31.68 8.44
CA ARG A 259 11.48 -32.79 7.54
C ARG A 259 12.66 -33.61 7.05
N LYS A 260 13.89 -33.33 7.51
CA LYS A 260 15.15 -33.98 7.08
C LYS A 260 15.40 -33.87 5.54
N GLN A 261 14.85 -32.85 4.88
CA GLN A 261 15.01 -32.62 3.43
C GLN A 261 16.27 -31.78 3.15
N ARG A 262 17.43 -32.30 3.41
CA ARG A 262 18.73 -31.58 3.34
C ARG A 262 18.96 -30.86 1.98
N LYS A 263 18.56 -31.48 0.86
CA LYS A 263 18.71 -30.87 -0.48
C LYS A 263 17.90 -29.58 -0.63
N GLN A 264 16.65 -29.55 -0.13
CA GLN A 264 15.81 -28.35 -0.18
C GLN A 264 16.39 -27.23 0.68
N VAL A 265 16.90 -27.56 1.86
CA VAL A 265 17.61 -26.61 2.73
C VAL A 265 18.77 -25.95 1.98
N LEU A 266 19.62 -26.78 1.34
CA LEU A 266 20.77 -26.29 0.58
C LEU A 266 20.36 -25.35 -0.57
N TYR A 267 19.32 -25.70 -1.33
CA TYR A 267 18.83 -24.84 -2.41
C TYR A 267 18.26 -23.53 -1.90
N LEU A 268 17.49 -23.54 -0.80
CA LEU A 268 16.95 -22.33 -0.21
C LEU A 268 18.03 -21.41 0.36
N LEU A 269 19.04 -21.98 1.04
CA LEU A 269 20.18 -21.21 1.55
C LEU A 269 21.03 -20.63 0.40
N ALA A 270 21.31 -21.43 -0.64
CA ALA A 270 22.05 -20.95 -1.82
C ALA A 270 21.28 -19.80 -2.53
N ALA A 271 19.97 -19.96 -2.73
CA ALA A 271 19.13 -18.92 -3.32
C ALA A 271 19.11 -17.66 -2.44
N SER A 272 19.00 -17.79 -1.11
CA SER A 272 19.06 -16.65 -0.18
C SER A 272 20.39 -15.92 -0.26
N ALA A 273 21.51 -16.65 -0.36
CA ALA A 273 22.84 -16.06 -0.51
C ALA A 273 22.96 -15.29 -1.84
N VAL A 274 22.48 -15.88 -2.96
CA VAL A 274 22.50 -15.23 -4.28
C VAL A 274 21.68 -13.95 -4.27
N ILE A 275 20.49 -13.95 -3.65
CA ILE A 275 19.62 -12.79 -3.53
C ILE A 275 20.29 -11.69 -2.69
N GLY A 276 20.85 -12.07 -1.53
CA GLY A 276 21.54 -11.14 -0.64
C GLY A 276 22.77 -10.51 -1.30
N CYS A 277 23.61 -11.31 -1.95
CA CYS A 277 24.78 -10.81 -2.69
C CYS A 277 24.37 -9.93 -3.88
N GLY A 278 23.37 -10.35 -4.66
CA GLY A 278 22.87 -9.57 -5.79
C GLY A 278 22.33 -8.21 -5.35
N TYR A 279 21.59 -8.17 -4.24
CA TYR A 279 21.09 -6.92 -3.70
C TYR A 279 22.21 -6.03 -3.13
N PHE A 280 23.19 -6.60 -2.47
CA PHE A 280 24.37 -5.86 -1.98
C PHE A 280 25.17 -5.23 -3.12
N ILE A 281 25.37 -5.98 -4.22
CA ILE A 281 26.02 -5.45 -5.44
C ILE A 281 25.19 -4.30 -6.02
N TYR A 282 23.87 -4.48 -6.14
CA TYR A 282 22.97 -3.43 -6.62
C TYR A 282 23.05 -2.17 -5.74
N ASP A 283 22.99 -2.32 -4.42
CA ASP A 283 23.09 -1.24 -3.45
C ASP A 283 24.40 -0.45 -3.58
N SER A 284 25.51 -1.18 -3.79
CA SER A 284 26.84 -0.59 -3.95
C SER A 284 27.03 0.11 -5.30
N VAL A 285 26.53 -0.49 -6.40
CA VAL A 285 26.69 0.05 -7.76
C VAL A 285 25.82 1.29 -7.98
N PHE A 286 24.59 1.28 -7.47
CA PHE A 286 23.63 2.38 -7.67
C PHE A 286 23.58 3.38 -6.52
N GLY A 287 24.44 3.24 -5.50
CA GLY A 287 24.54 4.19 -4.39
C GLY A 287 23.24 4.36 -3.58
N VAL A 288 22.46 3.28 -3.45
CA VAL A 288 21.14 3.33 -2.77
C VAL A 288 21.29 3.50 -1.26
N HIS A 289 22.47 3.13 -0.72
CA HIS A 289 22.82 3.24 0.72
C HIS A 289 21.76 2.64 1.65
N THR A 290 21.25 1.43 1.29
CA THR A 290 20.12 0.80 1.98
C THR A 290 20.37 0.55 3.45
N ILE A 291 21.57 0.08 3.83
CA ILE A 291 21.93 -0.19 5.23
C ILE A 291 21.91 1.12 6.03
N GLN A 292 22.50 2.18 5.48
CA GLN A 292 22.49 3.50 6.11
C GLN A 292 21.06 4.01 6.29
N ARG A 293 20.23 3.94 5.25
CA ARG A 293 18.81 4.36 5.31
C ARG A 293 17.97 3.49 6.26
N ILE A 294 18.28 2.20 6.41
CA ILE A 294 17.63 1.35 7.41
C ILE A 294 18.06 1.76 8.81
N THR A 295 19.35 2.01 9.04
CA THR A 295 19.86 2.47 10.33
C THR A 295 19.28 3.84 10.68
N GLU A 296 19.21 4.77 9.74
CA GLU A 296 18.56 6.08 9.92
C GLU A 296 17.05 5.94 10.20
N SER A 297 16.37 5.02 9.53
CA SER A 297 14.94 4.76 9.75
C SER A 297 14.62 3.99 11.03
N LEU A 298 15.63 3.39 11.64
CA LEU A 298 15.58 2.72 12.95
C LEU A 298 16.31 3.52 14.02
N ASP A 299 16.75 4.75 13.70
CA ASP A 299 17.37 5.63 14.67
C ASP A 299 16.40 5.83 15.85
N LEU A 300 16.89 5.42 17.04
CA LEU A 300 16.10 5.47 18.26
C LEU A 300 16.06 6.88 18.86
N GLN A 301 16.77 7.84 18.27
CA GLN A 301 16.69 9.23 18.72
C GLN A 301 15.29 9.77 18.40
N GLU A 302 14.63 10.26 19.40
CA GLU A 302 13.35 10.95 19.23
C GLU A 302 13.64 12.26 18.46
N LYS A 303 13.18 12.32 17.21
CA LYS A 303 13.16 13.58 16.46
C LYS A 303 11.91 14.33 16.87
N THR A 304 12.06 15.22 17.82
CA THR A 304 11.01 16.17 18.18
C THR A 304 11.29 17.49 17.48
N ASP A 305 10.31 17.98 16.72
CA ASP A 305 10.36 19.33 16.17
C ASP A 305 10.14 20.35 17.31
N LYS A 306 10.73 21.53 17.19
CA LYS A 306 10.52 22.63 18.15
C LYS A 306 9.09 23.16 18.07
N LEU A 307 8.50 23.23 16.86
CA LEU A 307 7.11 23.59 16.65
C LEU A 307 6.22 22.36 16.90
N THR A 308 5.57 22.31 18.05
CA THR A 308 4.79 21.13 18.47
C THR A 308 3.27 21.31 18.36
N ASP A 309 2.76 22.54 18.36
CA ASP A 309 1.32 22.82 18.18
C ASP A 309 1.07 24.21 17.61
N ILE A 310 0.01 24.37 16.84
CA ILE A 310 -0.54 25.65 16.39
C ILE A 310 -2.04 25.63 16.65
N ARG A 311 -2.54 26.64 17.37
CA ARG A 311 -3.98 26.84 17.61
C ARG A 311 -4.38 28.20 17.09
N VAL A 312 -5.33 28.21 16.20
CA VAL A 312 -5.89 29.45 15.64
C VAL A 312 -7.09 29.87 16.48
N LEU A 313 -6.94 30.93 17.22
CA LEU A 313 -7.98 31.51 18.08
C LEU A 313 -8.62 32.72 17.40
N LYS A 314 -9.65 33.29 18.03
CA LYS A 314 -10.37 34.40 17.41
C LYS A 314 -9.49 35.64 17.27
N ASP A 315 -8.73 35.96 18.28
CA ASP A 315 -7.96 37.19 18.49
C ASP A 315 -6.45 37.04 18.29
N HIS A 316 -5.95 35.81 18.30
CA HIS A 316 -4.53 35.53 18.12
C HIS A 316 -4.26 34.12 17.59
N ILE A 317 -3.03 33.86 17.19
CA ILE A 317 -2.53 32.52 16.86
C ILE A 317 -1.63 32.08 17.99
N SER A 318 -1.95 30.98 18.64
CA SER A 318 -1.12 30.37 19.68
C SER A 318 -0.20 29.32 19.07
N ILE A 319 1.10 29.42 19.28
CA ILE A 319 2.08 28.41 18.90
C ILE A 319 2.76 27.84 20.15
N ILE A 320 3.11 26.56 20.10
CA ILE A 320 3.97 25.93 21.11
C ILE A 320 5.33 25.68 20.45
N TRP A 321 6.33 26.41 20.93
CA TRP A 321 7.69 26.36 20.43
C TRP A 321 8.64 25.98 21.56
N ASP A 322 9.39 24.89 21.38
CA ASP A 322 10.35 24.33 22.36
C ASP A 322 9.72 24.14 23.77
N GLY A 323 8.45 23.75 23.79
CA GLY A 323 7.66 23.53 25.02
C GLY A 323 7.01 24.79 25.61
N GLU A 324 7.36 25.98 25.15
CA GLU A 324 6.78 27.26 25.60
C GLU A 324 5.66 27.73 24.66
N THR A 325 4.67 28.42 25.21
CA THR A 325 3.51 28.92 24.45
C THR A 325 3.68 30.40 24.16
N TYR A 326 3.48 30.76 22.88
CA TYR A 326 3.53 32.14 22.41
C TYR A 326 2.23 32.50 21.69
N ALA A 327 1.76 33.75 21.86
CA ALA A 327 0.64 34.31 21.13
C ALA A 327 1.15 35.27 20.05
N LEU A 328 0.68 35.10 18.82
CA LEU A 328 1.04 35.91 17.66
C LEU A 328 -0.19 36.73 17.22
N CYS A 329 -0.02 38.05 17.03
CA CYS A 329 -1.04 38.95 16.55
C CYS A 329 -0.49 39.83 15.43
N MET A 330 -1.38 40.41 14.61
CA MET A 330 -1.09 41.46 13.63
C MET A 330 -1.71 42.77 14.07
N GLU A 331 -0.94 43.85 14.10
CA GLU A 331 -1.47 45.19 14.23
C GLU A 331 -1.47 45.89 12.87
N LYS A 332 -2.55 46.63 12.61
CA LYS A 332 -2.77 47.35 11.35
C LYS A 332 -2.59 48.84 11.58
N GLU A 333 -1.51 49.43 11.10
CA GLU A 333 -1.27 50.86 11.13
C GLU A 333 -1.29 51.44 9.68
N GLY A 334 -2.40 51.98 9.29
CA GLY A 334 -2.61 52.54 7.97
C GLY A 334 -2.39 51.53 6.83
N LYS A 335 -1.28 51.59 6.11
CA LYS A 335 -0.91 50.62 5.06
C LYS A 335 0.15 49.62 5.50
N SER A 336 0.60 49.70 6.74
CA SER A 336 1.61 48.81 7.28
C SER A 336 1.02 47.77 8.21
N LEU A 337 1.68 46.62 8.30
CA LEU A 337 1.29 45.49 9.18
C LEU A 337 2.50 45.17 10.05
N TYR A 338 2.29 45.08 11.35
CA TYR A 338 3.31 44.73 12.31
C TYR A 338 2.93 43.46 13.05
N PRO A 339 3.80 42.45 13.13
CA PRO A 339 3.62 41.31 14.00
C PRO A 339 3.97 41.64 15.44
N HIS A 340 3.19 41.10 16.38
CA HIS A 340 3.47 41.15 17.82
C HIS A 340 3.52 39.73 18.34
N VAL A 341 4.45 39.45 19.23
CA VAL A 341 4.65 38.16 19.88
C VAL A 341 4.59 38.33 21.39
N PHE A 342 3.72 37.61 22.03
CA PHE A 342 3.55 37.63 23.48
C PHE A 342 3.93 36.28 24.08
N ALA A 343 4.69 36.30 25.17
CA ALA A 343 4.95 35.12 25.97
C ALA A 343 3.70 34.72 26.76
N LYS A 344 3.72 33.54 27.37
CA LYS A 344 2.59 32.98 28.14
C LYS A 344 2.15 33.86 29.30
N ASP A 345 3.02 34.64 29.90
CA ASP A 345 2.73 35.58 30.97
C ASP A 345 2.11 36.90 30.49
N GLY A 346 1.95 37.07 29.18
CA GLY A 346 1.42 38.26 28.54
C GLY A 346 2.47 39.35 28.27
N SER A 347 3.75 39.13 28.57
CA SER A 347 4.82 40.06 28.22
C SER A 347 5.06 40.02 26.71
N GLU A 348 5.20 41.21 26.10
CA GLU A 348 5.55 41.34 24.70
C GLU A 348 7.06 41.13 24.50
N LEU A 349 7.40 40.37 23.47
CA LEU A 349 8.80 40.09 23.12
C LEU A 349 9.33 41.12 22.12
N GLU A 350 10.55 41.55 22.32
CA GLU A 350 11.27 42.37 21.34
C GLU A 350 11.54 41.57 20.06
N LEU A 351 11.27 42.21 18.90
CA LEU A 351 11.47 41.60 17.59
C LEU A 351 12.67 42.21 16.90
N VAL A 352 13.57 41.37 16.44
CA VAL A 352 14.67 41.72 15.54
C VAL A 352 14.18 41.60 14.10
N SER A 353 14.46 42.58 13.24
CA SER A 353 13.99 42.60 11.84
C SER A 353 15.14 42.60 10.85
N ASP A 354 14.98 41.86 9.76
CA ASP A 354 15.79 41.97 8.54
C ASP A 354 14.97 42.72 7.47
N GLU A 355 15.24 44.03 7.31
CA GLU A 355 14.52 44.88 6.36
C GLU A 355 14.68 44.40 4.89
N LYS A 356 15.81 43.79 4.53
CA LYS A 356 16.05 43.28 3.16
C LYS A 356 15.17 42.11 2.82
N ARG A 357 14.94 41.24 3.79
CA ARG A 357 14.08 40.03 3.64
C ARG A 357 12.63 40.29 4.04
N GLN A 358 12.37 41.44 4.68
CA GLN A 358 11.03 41.75 5.25
C GLN A 358 10.54 40.67 6.23
N ILE A 359 11.44 40.12 7.05
CA ILE A 359 11.14 39.12 8.07
C ILE A 359 11.59 39.62 9.42
N CYS A 360 10.96 39.10 10.47
CA CYS A 360 11.36 39.36 11.84
C CYS A 360 11.28 38.10 12.69
N TRP A 361 11.91 38.10 13.86
CA TRP A 361 11.87 37.00 14.81
C TRP A 361 12.04 37.56 16.24
N PRO A 362 11.51 36.89 17.27
CA PRO A 362 11.79 37.29 18.65
C PRO A 362 13.27 37.20 18.96
N GLU A 363 13.85 38.20 19.62
CA GLU A 363 15.27 38.24 19.99
C GLU A 363 15.68 36.97 20.76
N THR A 364 14.80 36.46 21.64
CA THR A 364 15.01 35.23 22.40
C THR A 364 15.08 33.97 21.52
N MET A 365 14.68 34.06 20.25
CA MET A 365 14.70 32.96 19.25
C MET A 365 15.74 33.21 18.14
N GLU A 366 16.66 34.12 18.34
CA GLU A 366 17.73 34.39 17.37
C GLU A 366 18.55 33.11 17.08
N GLY A 367 18.84 32.87 15.81
CA GLY A 367 19.53 31.67 15.35
C GLY A 367 18.67 30.40 15.33
N GLN A 368 17.39 30.48 15.67
CA GLN A 368 16.42 29.42 15.50
C GLN A 368 15.72 29.59 14.16
N ASP A 369 15.32 28.47 13.55
CA ASP A 369 14.66 28.47 12.21
C ASP A 369 13.17 28.81 12.33
N ILE A 370 12.85 30.01 12.86
CA ILE A 370 11.50 30.56 12.92
C ILE A 370 11.52 32.05 12.54
N TYR A 371 10.68 32.42 11.57
CA TYR A 371 10.60 33.78 11.05
C TYR A 371 9.14 34.17 10.86
N LEU A 372 8.84 35.45 11.06
CA LEU A 372 7.52 36.06 10.88
C LEU A 372 7.58 37.07 9.73
N GLN A 373 6.51 37.14 8.96
CA GLN A 373 6.34 38.15 7.92
C GLN A 373 4.87 38.59 7.89
N CYS A 374 4.62 39.91 7.94
CA CYS A 374 3.31 40.48 7.74
C CYS A 374 3.28 41.29 6.44
N TYR A 375 2.27 41.10 5.61
CA TYR A 375 2.12 41.79 4.32
C TYR A 375 0.67 41.85 3.84
N TYR A 376 0.38 42.82 2.97
CA TYR A 376 -0.87 42.86 2.22
C TYR A 376 -0.70 42.19 0.86
N LYS A 377 -1.66 41.37 0.48
CA LYS A 377 -1.80 40.83 -0.87
C LYS A 377 -3.24 41.02 -1.32
N ASP A 378 -3.44 41.73 -2.44
CA ASP A 378 -4.76 42.04 -2.99
C ASP A 378 -5.69 42.75 -1.97
N GLY A 379 -5.12 43.58 -1.08
CA GLY A 379 -5.83 44.28 -0.01
C GLY A 379 -6.16 43.41 1.23
N VAL A 380 -5.82 42.14 1.23
CA VAL A 380 -6.01 41.22 2.36
C VAL A 380 -4.73 41.18 3.20
N PRO A 381 -4.81 41.37 4.53
CA PRO A 381 -3.67 41.24 5.43
C PRO A 381 -3.35 39.77 5.69
N TYR A 382 -2.07 39.44 5.66
CA TYR A 382 -1.55 38.12 5.95
C TYR A 382 -0.42 38.19 6.96
N MET A 383 -0.37 37.21 7.86
CA MET A 383 0.79 36.87 8.66
C MET A 383 1.28 35.48 8.26
N ALA A 384 2.55 35.40 7.89
CA ALA A 384 3.24 34.17 7.59
C ALA A 384 4.22 33.83 8.69
N VAL A 385 4.18 32.61 9.18
CA VAL A 385 5.18 32.01 10.07
C VAL A 385 5.96 30.99 9.25
N PHE A 386 7.28 31.09 9.22
CA PHE A 386 8.16 30.17 8.50
C PHE A 386 8.89 29.29 9.50
N HIS A 387 8.94 28.00 9.23
CA HIS A 387 9.72 27.01 9.95
C HIS A 387 9.98 25.79 9.08
N ASN A 388 11.22 25.28 9.04
CA ASN A 388 11.62 24.09 8.25
C ASN A 388 11.16 24.14 6.78
N ASP A 389 11.40 25.27 6.09
CA ASP A 389 10.96 25.52 4.70
C ASP A 389 9.43 25.51 4.50
N ILE A 390 8.66 25.43 5.57
CA ILE A 390 7.20 25.46 5.56
C ILE A 390 6.71 26.85 5.93
N ARG A 391 5.80 27.36 5.11
CA ARG A 391 5.11 28.63 5.34
C ARG A 391 3.71 28.37 5.89
N TRP A 392 3.46 28.79 7.11
CA TRP A 392 2.16 28.83 7.75
C TRP A 392 1.53 30.19 7.51
N LEU A 393 0.41 30.24 6.78
CA LEU A 393 -0.21 31.49 6.36
C LEU A 393 -1.54 31.71 7.10
N PHE A 394 -1.70 32.89 7.68
CA PHE A 394 -2.87 33.27 8.44
C PHE A 394 -3.42 34.61 7.95
N THR A 395 -4.75 34.79 8.06
CA THR A 395 -5.43 36.05 7.81
C THR A 395 -6.53 36.26 8.86
N ASP A 396 -6.93 37.49 9.12
CA ASP A 396 -7.99 37.85 10.07
C ASP A 396 -9.27 38.38 9.40
N VAL A 397 -9.35 38.23 8.07
CA VAL A 397 -10.50 38.79 7.29
C VAL A 397 -11.67 37.80 7.21
N VAL A 398 -11.46 36.56 7.49
CA VAL A 398 -12.51 35.52 7.42
C VAL A 398 -13.28 35.50 8.74
N ASP A 399 -14.56 35.90 8.73
CA ASP A 399 -15.45 35.94 9.91
C ASP A 399 -14.91 36.72 11.12
N ASP A 400 -14.14 37.80 10.88
CA ASP A 400 -13.51 38.62 11.94
C ASP A 400 -12.70 37.79 12.95
N ARG A 401 -12.01 36.77 12.47
CA ARG A 401 -11.15 35.89 13.28
C ARG A 401 -9.91 35.48 12.50
N TYR A 402 -8.85 35.13 13.20
CA TYR A 402 -7.72 34.47 12.57
C TYR A 402 -8.15 33.15 11.95
N THR A 403 -7.66 32.92 10.74
CA THR A 403 -7.94 31.72 9.95
C THR A 403 -6.64 31.25 9.26
N TYR A 404 -6.36 29.98 9.35
CA TYR A 404 -5.25 29.37 8.61
C TYR A 404 -5.62 29.22 7.14
N ILE A 405 -4.70 29.62 6.27
CA ILE A 405 -4.80 29.41 4.82
C ILE A 405 -3.82 28.31 4.44
N ASN A 406 -4.33 27.18 4.02
CA ASN A 406 -3.51 26.03 3.68
C ASN A 406 -2.69 26.23 2.39
N ILE A 407 -1.83 25.27 2.07
CA ILE A 407 -0.96 25.33 0.88
C ILE A 407 -1.73 25.40 -0.46
N TRP A 408 -3.01 25.06 -0.45
CA TRP A 408 -3.91 25.15 -1.62
C TRP A 408 -4.62 26.51 -1.72
N GLY A 409 -4.33 27.42 -0.79
CA GLY A 409 -4.94 28.75 -0.73
C GLY A 409 -6.38 28.76 -0.17
N LYS A 410 -6.79 27.70 0.53
CA LYS A 410 -8.13 27.58 1.12
C LYS A 410 -8.10 27.81 2.62
N PRO A 411 -9.14 28.47 3.20
CA PRO A 411 -9.35 28.50 4.63
C PRO A 411 -9.48 27.08 5.19
N ASP A 412 -8.75 26.78 6.28
CA ASP A 412 -8.74 25.45 6.86
C ASP A 412 -8.50 25.49 8.38
N GLU A 413 -8.74 24.37 9.05
CA GLU A 413 -8.43 24.19 10.48
C GLU A 413 -7.09 23.48 10.64
N VAL A 414 -6.28 23.93 11.59
CA VAL A 414 -5.13 23.17 12.07
C VAL A 414 -5.61 22.35 13.26
N ILE A 415 -5.57 21.02 13.14
CA ILE A 415 -5.95 20.13 14.23
C ILE A 415 -4.76 19.37 14.77
N SER A 416 -4.86 18.94 16.02
CA SER A 416 -3.96 17.96 16.63
C SER A 416 -4.68 16.62 16.71
N ALA A 417 -4.36 15.70 15.80
CA ALA A 417 -5.07 14.43 15.67
C ALA A 417 -4.71 13.46 16.80
N PRO A 418 -5.68 12.68 17.31
CA PRO A 418 -5.39 11.60 18.26
C PRO A 418 -4.37 10.62 17.69
N SER A 419 -3.37 10.25 18.49
CA SER A 419 -2.32 9.32 18.10
C SER A 419 -2.14 8.20 19.11
N VAL A 420 -1.80 6.99 18.64
CA VAL A 420 -1.50 5.82 19.46
C VAL A 420 -0.24 5.13 18.97
N GLY A 421 0.73 4.97 19.86
CA GLY A 421 2.04 4.43 19.54
C GLY A 421 2.90 5.40 18.70
N PHE A 422 4.12 5.02 18.41
CA PHE A 422 5.08 5.74 17.57
C PHE A 422 5.40 7.19 17.99
N LYS A 423 5.04 7.65 19.18
CA LYS A 423 5.40 8.98 19.66
C LYS A 423 6.91 9.16 19.63
N GLY A 424 7.40 10.22 18.98
CA GLY A 424 8.83 10.49 18.71
C GLY A 424 9.47 9.52 17.69
N LYS A 425 8.68 8.60 17.12
CA LYS A 425 9.12 7.58 16.15
C LYS A 425 8.24 7.56 14.91
N GLU A 426 7.56 8.66 14.64
CA GLU A 426 6.66 8.83 13.51
C GLU A 426 7.37 8.64 12.15
N HIS A 427 8.66 8.95 12.08
CA HIS A 427 9.52 8.75 10.89
C HIS A 427 9.84 7.27 10.59
N TRP A 428 9.54 6.35 11.50
CA TRP A 428 9.82 4.93 11.30
C TRP A 428 9.08 4.36 10.09
N PHE A 429 9.73 3.39 9.42
CA PHE A 429 9.21 2.72 8.23
C PHE A 429 8.92 3.69 7.07
N THR A 430 9.74 4.74 6.92
CA THR A 430 9.55 5.77 5.89
C THR A 430 8.20 6.47 6.12
N ASP A 431 8.10 7.16 7.28
CA ASP A 431 6.95 7.95 7.76
C ASP A 431 5.63 7.18 7.95
N ARG A 432 5.65 5.85 7.80
CA ARG A 432 4.47 5.01 8.10
C ARG A 432 4.11 5.01 9.58
N GLY A 433 5.07 5.21 10.48
CA GLY A 433 4.82 5.37 11.91
C GLY A 433 3.83 6.50 12.20
N TYR A 434 3.96 7.64 11.51
CA TYR A 434 2.99 8.73 11.56
C TYR A 434 1.60 8.26 11.09
N ILE A 435 1.50 7.67 9.89
CA ILE A 435 0.23 7.23 9.32
C ILE A 435 -0.46 6.21 10.23
N TRP A 436 0.28 5.22 10.73
CA TRP A 436 -0.28 4.17 11.60
C TRP A 436 -0.74 4.71 12.94
N SER A 437 0.04 5.63 13.55
CA SER A 437 -0.32 6.23 14.84
C SER A 437 -1.65 6.99 14.80
N ARG A 438 -1.99 7.65 13.68
CA ARG A 438 -3.26 8.37 13.46
C ARG A 438 -4.36 7.47 12.91
N THR A 439 -4.00 6.35 12.30
CA THR A 439 -4.98 5.37 11.78
C THR A 439 -5.55 4.48 12.89
N ILE A 440 -4.73 4.05 13.86
CA ILE A 440 -5.17 3.16 14.95
C ILE A 440 -6.35 3.75 15.75
N PRO A 441 -6.38 5.04 16.13
CA PRO A 441 -7.52 5.64 16.82
C PRO A 441 -8.83 5.55 16.04
N LEU A 442 -8.79 5.54 14.71
CA LEU A 442 -9.99 5.44 13.86
C LEU A 442 -10.72 4.11 14.06
N LEU A 443 -10.03 3.06 14.52
CA LEU A 443 -10.60 1.73 14.72
C LEU A 443 -11.62 1.68 15.86
N LYS A 444 -11.56 2.61 16.82
CA LYS A 444 -12.44 2.65 17.99
C LYS A 444 -13.93 2.52 17.61
N ASN A 445 -14.33 3.16 16.51
CA ASN A 445 -15.72 3.17 16.03
C ASN A 445 -15.92 2.28 14.79
N LYS A 446 -14.98 1.38 14.48
CA LYS A 446 -14.96 0.54 13.26
C LYS A 446 -14.88 -0.96 13.59
N ILE A 447 -15.32 -1.39 14.78
CA ILE A 447 -15.17 -2.79 15.22
C ILE A 447 -15.99 -3.74 14.35
N LEU A 448 -17.28 -3.46 14.16
CA LEU A 448 -18.19 -4.32 13.39
C LEU A 448 -18.27 -3.92 11.94
N VAL A 449 -18.36 -2.62 11.66
CA VAL A 449 -18.56 -2.04 10.34
C VAL A 449 -17.54 -0.94 10.12
N GLY A 450 -16.86 -0.97 8.97
CA GLY A 450 -15.90 0.06 8.59
C GLY A 450 -16.56 1.33 8.02
N SER A 451 -15.74 2.20 7.47
CA SER A 451 -16.19 3.46 6.82
C SER A 451 -16.73 3.27 5.41
N GLY A 452 -16.54 2.10 4.83
CA GLY A 452 -16.78 1.75 3.43
C GLY A 452 -15.48 1.44 2.70
N PRO A 453 -15.51 0.50 1.73
CA PRO A 453 -14.35 0.21 0.89
C PRO A 453 -13.77 1.47 0.27
N ASP A 454 -12.45 1.57 0.25
CA ASP A 454 -11.65 2.63 -0.39
C ASP A 454 -11.93 4.07 0.10
N THR A 455 -12.50 4.22 1.33
CA THR A 455 -12.82 5.54 1.92
C THR A 455 -11.74 6.06 2.87
N PHE A 456 -10.57 5.43 2.96
CA PHE A 456 -9.53 5.77 3.94
C PHE A 456 -9.12 7.25 3.88
N MET A 457 -8.87 7.79 2.68
CA MET A 457 -8.47 9.18 2.46
C MET A 457 -9.45 10.19 3.12
N LEU A 458 -10.76 9.86 3.13
CA LEU A 458 -11.80 10.70 3.71
C LEU A 458 -11.96 10.54 5.24
N GLN A 459 -11.30 9.53 5.83
CA GLN A 459 -11.34 9.25 7.26
C GLN A 459 -10.07 9.70 7.98
N PHE A 460 -8.97 9.77 7.24
CA PHE A 460 -7.68 10.17 7.79
C PHE A 460 -7.69 11.67 8.11
N PRO A 461 -7.09 12.10 9.25
CA PRO A 461 -7.05 13.51 9.63
C PRO A 461 -6.04 14.28 8.77
N GLN A 462 -6.46 14.71 7.58
CA GLN A 462 -5.59 15.37 6.60
C GLN A 462 -5.06 16.73 7.06
N ASN A 463 -5.77 17.38 7.98
CA ASN A 463 -5.44 18.69 8.53
C ASN A 463 -4.66 18.65 9.87
N ASP A 464 -4.04 17.51 10.22
CA ASP A 464 -3.02 17.37 11.28
C ASP A 464 -1.68 17.96 10.80
N TYR A 465 -1.71 19.24 10.41
CA TYR A 465 -0.65 19.89 9.65
C TYR A 465 0.68 19.99 10.41
N VAL A 466 0.65 20.29 11.72
CA VAL A 466 1.87 20.45 12.51
C VAL A 466 2.65 19.14 12.61
N ALA A 467 1.98 18.05 12.92
CA ALA A 467 2.63 16.76 13.00
C ALA A 467 3.10 16.23 11.62
N ARG A 468 2.45 16.65 10.53
CA ARG A 468 2.90 16.36 9.16
C ARG A 468 4.11 17.17 8.78
N ALA A 469 4.14 18.43 9.17
CA ALA A 469 5.27 19.34 8.96
C ALA A 469 6.55 18.80 9.61
N ALA A 470 6.44 18.25 10.80
CA ALA A 470 7.55 17.61 11.52
C ALA A 470 8.18 16.43 10.75
N GLN A 471 7.46 15.83 9.76
CA GLN A 471 8.00 14.79 8.87
C GLN A 471 8.64 15.37 7.59
N GLY A 472 8.62 16.69 7.42
CA GLY A 472 9.18 17.42 6.28
C GLY A 472 8.18 17.93 5.26
N TYR A 473 8.61 18.87 4.42
CA TYR A 473 7.77 19.55 3.44
C TYR A 473 7.05 18.60 2.47
N GLY A 474 7.73 17.61 1.95
CA GLY A 474 7.13 16.63 1.03
C GLY A 474 5.91 15.95 1.64
N PHE A 475 6.03 15.50 2.88
CA PHE A 475 4.94 14.84 3.61
C PHE A 475 3.83 15.83 4.02
N PHE A 476 4.20 17.07 4.37
CA PHE A 476 3.25 18.15 4.66
C PHE A 476 2.34 18.48 3.47
N SER A 477 2.88 18.48 2.25
CA SER A 477 2.16 18.84 1.03
C SER A 477 1.41 17.68 0.37
N GLU A 478 1.63 16.44 0.79
CA GLU A 478 1.03 15.25 0.18
C GLU A 478 -0.33 14.93 0.81
N ILE A 479 -1.30 14.44 0.02
CA ILE A 479 -2.56 13.89 0.54
C ILE A 479 -2.36 12.42 0.86
N ILE A 480 -2.65 12.02 2.09
CA ILE A 480 -2.51 10.64 2.54
C ILE A 480 -3.73 9.84 2.09
N THR A 481 -3.55 9.03 1.05
CA THR A 481 -4.64 8.28 0.40
C THR A 481 -4.80 6.87 0.95
N LYS A 482 -3.80 6.31 1.63
CA LYS A 482 -3.75 4.91 2.09
C LYS A 482 -2.96 4.77 3.40
N PRO A 483 -3.27 3.72 4.19
CA PRO A 483 -2.53 3.45 5.43
C PRO A 483 -1.16 2.79 5.22
N HIS A 484 -0.81 2.36 4.00
CA HIS A 484 0.37 1.55 3.69
C HIS A 484 0.52 0.31 4.61
N CYS A 485 -0.62 -0.28 4.97
CA CYS A 485 -0.74 -1.51 5.73
C CYS A 485 -2.09 -2.16 5.39
N MET A 486 -2.08 -3.31 4.73
CA MET A 486 -3.28 -4.02 4.30
C MET A 486 -4.24 -4.33 5.47
N TYR A 487 -3.69 -4.60 6.65
CA TYR A 487 -4.50 -4.93 7.83
C TYR A 487 -5.25 -3.71 8.36
N LEU A 488 -4.59 -2.56 8.43
CA LEU A 488 -5.22 -1.29 8.79
C LEU A 488 -6.21 -0.84 7.71
N GLN A 489 -5.88 -1.05 6.44
CA GLN A 489 -6.77 -0.79 5.31
C GLN A 489 -8.09 -1.55 5.47
N ILE A 490 -8.04 -2.87 5.65
CA ILE A 490 -9.22 -3.72 5.84
C ILE A 490 -9.99 -3.29 7.11
N ALA A 491 -9.29 -3.10 8.22
CA ALA A 491 -9.92 -2.79 9.51
C ALA A 491 -10.66 -1.43 9.50
N VAL A 492 -10.09 -0.38 8.90
CA VAL A 492 -10.73 0.93 8.80
C VAL A 492 -11.86 0.93 7.79
N GLN A 493 -11.64 0.35 6.62
CA GLN A 493 -12.58 0.43 5.49
C GLN A 493 -13.76 -0.53 5.63
N THR A 494 -13.52 -1.79 6.05
CA THR A 494 -14.56 -2.82 6.11
C THR A 494 -14.88 -3.32 7.53
N GLY A 495 -14.08 -2.92 8.51
CA GLY A 495 -14.26 -3.23 9.93
C GLY A 495 -13.24 -4.25 10.46
N VAL A 496 -12.99 -4.19 11.78
CA VAL A 496 -12.09 -5.14 12.47
C VAL A 496 -12.63 -6.58 12.34
N LEU A 497 -13.95 -6.77 12.38
CA LEU A 497 -14.57 -8.07 12.16
C LEU A 497 -14.26 -8.63 10.76
N SER A 498 -14.22 -7.77 9.74
CA SER A 498 -13.79 -8.13 8.38
C SER A 498 -12.35 -8.62 8.36
N LEU A 499 -11.45 -7.93 9.06
CA LEU A 499 -10.05 -8.36 9.21
C LEU A 499 -9.95 -9.73 9.89
N VAL A 500 -10.76 -10.01 10.91
CA VAL A 500 -10.81 -11.33 11.55
C VAL A 500 -11.20 -12.40 10.54
N PHE A 501 -12.27 -12.20 9.75
CA PHE A 501 -12.66 -13.14 8.70
C PHE A 501 -11.56 -13.33 7.65
N PHE A 502 -10.92 -12.24 7.22
CA PHE A 502 -9.81 -12.31 6.26
C PHE A 502 -8.65 -13.15 6.80
N LEU A 503 -8.23 -12.96 8.05
CA LEU A 503 -7.10 -13.67 8.66
C LEU A 503 -7.45 -15.13 9.02
N CYS A 504 -8.69 -15.43 9.38
CA CYS A 504 -9.14 -16.79 9.67
C CYS A 504 -8.95 -17.74 8.47
N LEU A 505 -9.03 -17.22 7.24
CA LEU A 505 -8.91 -18.02 6.02
C LEU A 505 -7.51 -18.63 5.86
N PRO A 506 -6.42 -17.84 5.73
CA PRO A 506 -5.07 -18.39 5.56
C PRO A 506 -4.55 -19.07 6.82
N ILE A 507 -4.80 -18.50 8.01
CA ILE A 507 -4.30 -19.06 9.28
C ILE A 507 -4.98 -20.40 9.57
N GLY A 508 -6.31 -20.47 9.51
CA GLY A 508 -7.07 -21.71 9.74
C GLY A 508 -6.71 -22.81 8.75
N SER A 509 -6.55 -22.44 7.47
CA SER A 509 -6.14 -23.37 6.41
C SER A 509 -4.70 -23.86 6.64
N GLY A 510 -3.76 -22.98 6.98
CA GLY A 510 -2.37 -23.31 7.27
C GLY A 510 -2.21 -24.27 8.47
N ILE A 511 -2.87 -23.95 9.60
CA ILE A 511 -2.86 -24.82 10.79
C ILE A 511 -3.39 -26.21 10.45
N LYS A 512 -4.51 -26.28 9.71
CA LYS A 512 -5.11 -27.55 9.34
C LYS A 512 -4.24 -28.34 8.36
N TYR A 513 -3.64 -27.67 7.36
CA TYR A 513 -2.73 -28.28 6.41
C TYR A 513 -1.55 -28.95 7.14
N ARG A 514 -0.90 -28.21 8.03
CA ARG A 514 0.24 -28.70 8.80
C ARG A 514 -0.14 -29.85 9.72
N ARG A 515 -1.24 -29.73 10.46
CA ARG A 515 -1.75 -30.78 11.34
C ARG A 515 -2.00 -32.08 10.57
N ASN A 516 -2.60 -32.01 9.38
CA ASN A 516 -2.84 -33.19 8.54
C ASN A 516 -1.52 -33.78 8.05
N ARG A 517 -0.58 -32.95 7.63
CA ARG A 517 0.73 -33.39 7.16
C ARG A 517 1.54 -34.07 8.25
N TYR A 518 1.60 -33.51 9.46
CA TYR A 518 2.28 -34.16 10.61
C TYR A 518 1.66 -35.48 11.02
N ARG A 519 0.33 -35.60 10.93
CA ARG A 519 -0.35 -36.87 11.23
C ARG A 519 -0.02 -37.95 10.22
N ASN A 520 0.09 -37.60 8.95
CA ASN A 520 0.45 -38.54 7.89
C ASN A 520 1.91 -38.99 8.00
N LEU A 521 2.83 -38.07 8.33
CA LEU A 521 4.27 -38.41 8.59
C LEU A 521 4.44 -39.42 9.74
N LYS A 522 3.54 -39.42 10.73
CA LYS A 522 3.60 -40.41 11.86
C LYS A 522 2.97 -41.77 11.52
N LYS A 523 2.08 -41.84 10.53
CA LYS A 523 1.35 -43.06 10.18
C LYS A 523 2.04 -43.91 9.11
N ASP A 524 2.66 -43.25 8.15
CA ASP A 524 3.23 -43.91 6.97
C ASP A 524 4.76 -43.83 7.02
N GLY A 525 5.39 -44.92 7.47
CA GLY A 525 6.83 -45.17 7.22
C GLY A 525 7.15 -45.37 5.74
N GLU A 526 6.15 -45.23 4.83
CA GLU A 526 6.27 -45.49 3.41
C GLU A 526 5.82 -44.29 2.56
N LYS A 527 6.67 -43.99 1.56
CA LYS A 527 6.49 -43.05 0.43
C LYS A 527 5.76 -41.74 0.75
N GLN A 528 6.53 -40.77 1.14
CA GLN A 528 6.09 -39.37 1.32
C GLN A 528 5.39 -38.86 0.03
N LYS A 529 4.07 -38.68 0.11
CA LYS A 529 3.31 -38.05 -1.00
C LYS A 529 3.90 -36.68 -1.30
N ASP A 530 4.14 -36.40 -2.57
CA ASP A 530 4.67 -35.12 -3.01
C ASP A 530 3.61 -34.00 -2.80
N HIS A 531 3.98 -33.02 -1.98
CA HIS A 531 3.14 -31.87 -1.65
C HIS A 531 3.72 -30.55 -2.14
N THR A 532 4.73 -30.59 -3.01
CA THR A 532 5.53 -29.42 -3.40
C THR A 532 4.69 -28.26 -3.94
N TYR A 533 3.62 -28.53 -4.72
CA TYR A 533 2.73 -27.45 -5.18
C TYR A 533 2.01 -26.75 -4.03
N VAL A 534 1.49 -27.52 -3.07
CA VAL A 534 0.74 -26.94 -1.94
C VAL A 534 1.68 -26.22 -0.98
N ASP A 535 2.87 -26.77 -0.75
CA ASP A 535 3.92 -26.10 0.04
C ASP A 535 4.34 -24.77 -0.60
N GLY A 536 4.56 -24.75 -1.92
CA GLY A 536 4.86 -23.53 -2.66
C GLY A 536 3.75 -22.49 -2.56
N ILE A 537 2.48 -22.90 -2.73
CA ILE A 537 1.32 -22.01 -2.60
C ILE A 537 1.22 -21.45 -1.17
N GLU A 538 1.41 -22.28 -0.14
CA GLU A 538 1.44 -21.81 1.26
C GLU A 538 2.52 -20.74 1.48
N CYS A 539 3.71 -20.96 0.95
CA CYS A 539 4.80 -19.97 1.04
C CYS A 539 4.45 -18.64 0.36
N LEU A 540 3.82 -18.68 -0.82
CA LEU A 540 3.37 -17.46 -1.51
C LEU A 540 2.29 -16.71 -0.72
N ILE A 541 1.36 -17.44 -0.08
CA ILE A 541 0.34 -16.83 0.79
C ILE A 541 1.00 -16.15 1.99
N ILE A 542 1.92 -16.82 2.68
CA ILE A 542 2.64 -16.25 3.82
C ILE A 542 3.46 -15.04 3.39
N PHE A 543 4.13 -15.12 2.25
CA PHE A 543 4.88 -14.00 1.69
C PHE A 543 3.98 -12.78 1.43
N TYR A 544 2.82 -12.97 0.78
CA TYR A 544 1.87 -11.88 0.53
C TYR A 544 1.35 -11.26 1.84
N LEU A 545 1.03 -12.09 2.84
CA LEU A 545 0.60 -11.61 4.15
C LEU A 545 1.70 -10.79 4.86
N LEU A 546 2.95 -11.23 4.80
CA LEU A 546 4.07 -10.47 5.37
C LEU A 546 4.27 -9.13 4.68
N THR A 547 4.20 -9.09 3.34
CA THR A 547 4.29 -7.83 2.61
C THR A 547 3.13 -6.88 2.89
N GLY A 548 1.97 -7.41 3.27
CA GLY A 548 0.80 -6.63 3.69
C GLY A 548 0.97 -5.84 4.99
N ILE A 549 2.04 -6.09 5.77
CA ILE A 549 2.37 -5.25 6.95
C ILE A 549 2.75 -3.83 6.50
N THR A 550 3.46 -3.71 5.38
CA THR A 550 4.01 -2.44 4.89
C THR A 550 3.45 -2.00 3.54
N ASN A 551 2.47 -2.72 2.99
CA ASN A 551 1.84 -2.39 1.71
C ASN A 551 0.33 -2.63 1.79
N ASP A 552 -0.41 -1.89 0.97
CA ASP A 552 -1.85 -2.02 0.84
C ASP A 552 -2.23 -3.18 -0.08
N SER A 553 -3.49 -3.66 0.04
CA SER A 553 -4.08 -4.53 -0.98
C SER A 553 -4.33 -3.73 -2.25
N MET A 554 -3.94 -4.29 -3.40
CA MET A 554 -4.18 -3.65 -4.70
C MET A 554 -4.42 -4.67 -5.80
N VAL A 555 -5.21 -4.30 -6.80
CA VAL A 555 -5.62 -5.15 -7.94
C VAL A 555 -4.45 -5.72 -8.75
N VAL A 556 -3.29 -5.15 -8.66
CA VAL A 556 -2.08 -5.67 -9.35
C VAL A 556 -1.59 -7.00 -8.77
N LEU A 557 -1.86 -7.27 -7.49
CA LEU A 557 -1.40 -8.45 -6.74
C LEU A 557 -2.55 -9.22 -6.08
N ALA A 558 -3.56 -8.53 -5.56
CA ALA A 558 -4.64 -9.14 -4.78
C ALA A 558 -5.35 -10.30 -5.51
N PRO A 559 -5.70 -10.22 -6.81
CA PRO A 559 -6.31 -11.34 -7.51
C PRO A 559 -5.48 -12.62 -7.47
N LEU A 560 -4.16 -12.49 -7.55
CA LEU A 560 -3.24 -13.63 -7.48
C LEU A 560 -3.29 -14.29 -6.10
N TYR A 561 -3.25 -13.50 -5.03
CA TYR A 561 -3.42 -13.99 -3.67
C TYR A 561 -4.75 -14.73 -3.48
N TRP A 562 -5.87 -14.17 -3.96
CA TRP A 562 -7.18 -14.78 -3.80
C TRP A 562 -7.34 -16.08 -4.59
N VAL A 563 -6.73 -16.19 -5.79
CA VAL A 563 -6.62 -17.47 -6.52
C VAL A 563 -5.87 -18.50 -5.68
N LEU A 564 -4.68 -18.15 -5.21
CA LEU A 564 -3.82 -19.06 -4.42
C LEU A 564 -4.50 -19.48 -3.11
N LEU A 565 -5.21 -18.57 -2.45
CA LEU A 565 -5.96 -18.86 -1.24
C LEU A 565 -7.06 -19.88 -1.50
N GLY A 566 -7.85 -19.71 -2.57
CA GLY A 566 -8.91 -20.66 -2.96
C GLY A 566 -8.35 -22.06 -3.25
N VAL A 567 -7.24 -22.14 -4.01
CA VAL A 567 -6.52 -23.39 -4.28
C VAL A 567 -6.00 -24.04 -3.00
N PHE A 568 -5.40 -23.25 -2.11
CA PHE A 568 -4.87 -23.74 -0.83
C PHE A 568 -5.97 -24.32 0.06
N MET A 569 -7.06 -23.58 0.24
CA MET A 569 -8.23 -24.01 1.02
C MET A 569 -8.79 -25.35 0.53
N LYS A 570 -8.81 -25.61 -0.79
CA LYS A 570 -9.25 -26.88 -1.39
C LYS A 570 -8.36 -28.04 -0.97
N ASN A 571 -7.06 -27.86 -0.93
CA ASN A 571 -6.07 -28.91 -0.69
C ASN A 571 -5.87 -29.26 0.80
N VAL A 572 -6.50 -28.52 1.70
CA VAL A 572 -6.42 -28.73 3.16
C VAL A 572 -7.38 -29.83 3.67
N LYS A 573 -8.20 -30.45 2.79
CA LYS A 573 -9.13 -31.52 3.18
C LYS A 573 -8.40 -32.70 3.85
N PRO A 574 -8.96 -33.28 4.94
CA PRO A 574 -8.47 -34.55 5.45
C PRO A 574 -8.75 -35.64 4.43
N ALA A 575 -7.87 -36.65 4.38
CA ALA A 575 -8.05 -37.88 3.60
C ALA A 575 -9.30 -38.69 4.01
N LEU A 576 -10.09 -38.21 4.97
CA LEU A 576 -11.27 -38.88 5.53
C LEU A 576 -12.57 -38.79 4.71
N ASP A 577 -12.60 -37.97 3.65
CA ASP A 577 -13.77 -37.95 2.74
C ASP A 577 -13.73 -39.07 1.67
N LYS A 578 -12.86 -40.08 1.83
CA LYS A 578 -13.03 -41.43 1.26
C LYS A 578 -13.95 -42.26 2.12
N VAL A 579 -15.00 -41.69 2.65
CA VAL A 579 -16.12 -42.47 3.19
C VAL A 579 -17.01 -42.81 2.02
N ARG A 580 -16.89 -44.09 1.63
CA ARG A 580 -17.79 -44.99 0.93
C ARG A 580 -19.15 -44.38 0.57
N PRO A 581 -19.66 -44.60 -0.66
CA PRO A 581 -21.07 -44.48 -0.90
C PRO A 581 -21.77 -45.57 -0.05
N VAL A 582 -22.44 -45.15 0.99
CA VAL A 582 -23.46 -45.97 1.61
C VAL A 582 -24.75 -45.58 0.91
N PHE A 583 -25.16 -46.47 0.00
CA PHE A 583 -26.45 -46.66 -0.68
C PHE A 583 -27.09 -45.44 -1.36
#